data_22a5d850a627d6b5e50daa513070e75f
#
_entry.id   22a5d850a627d6b5e50daa513070e75f
#
_cell.length_a   1.000
_cell.length_b   1.000
_cell.length_c   1.000
_cell.angle_alpha   90.00
_cell.angle_beta   90.00
_cell.angle_gamma   90.00
#
_symmetry.space_group_name_H-M   'P 1'
#
loop_
_entity.id
_entity.type
_entity.pdbx_description
1 polymer ?
#
loop_
_entity_poly.entity_id
_entity_poly.type
_entity_poly.pdbx_seq_one_letter_code
_entity_poly.pdbx_strand_id
1 'polypeptide(L)'
;MEIKMTKMTEDRVKNILRFRNSKLKNIHQKMISLYEDANDTDSVLETVALPAQNISGMPGARGEHKDLGNVLINYQNELYRRNAEIREMMWALSQEEQSINRVWACFHVLEEPYYDILRRLYVVGELYQTVEHESGLTHSYFDKKRMEGLQLIIEYYESGESISNLMYKYRSKKKSSKKEKKKMQNSFRQISLEDLMKGDNQ
;
A
#
# COMPACT_ATOMS: atom_id res chain seq x y z
N MET A 1 5.58 4.51 -21.83
CA MET A 1 6.48 4.74 -20.67
C MET A 1 6.38 3.50 -19.80
N GLU A 2 7.37 2.62 -19.83
CA GLU A 2 7.40 1.43 -18.96
C GLU A 2 7.68 1.88 -17.54
N ILE A 3 6.71 1.65 -16.66
CA ILE A 3 6.87 1.92 -15.24
C ILE A 3 7.82 0.86 -14.70
N LYS A 4 9.02 1.26 -14.35
CA LYS A 4 9.91 0.46 -13.50
C LYS A 4 9.16 0.24 -12.18
N MET A 5 8.38 -0.85 -12.08
CA MET A 5 7.91 -1.32 -10.79
C MET A 5 9.15 -1.55 -9.92
N THR A 6 9.35 -0.68 -8.95
CA THR A 6 10.43 -0.85 -7.98
C THR A 6 10.21 -2.19 -7.30
N LYS A 7 11.20 -3.08 -7.43
CA LYS A 7 11.18 -4.42 -6.84
C LYS A 7 10.74 -4.35 -5.37
N MET A 8 9.78 -5.17 -4.98
CA MET A 8 9.33 -5.21 -3.60
C MET A 8 10.43 -5.83 -2.72
N THR A 9 10.82 -5.14 -1.66
CA THR A 9 11.82 -5.60 -0.69
C THR A 9 11.18 -5.86 0.66
N GLU A 10 11.80 -6.73 1.48
CA GLU A 10 11.32 -7.00 2.84
C GLU A 10 11.19 -5.74 3.68
N ASP A 11 12.16 -4.83 3.60
CA ASP A 11 12.15 -3.58 4.39
C ASP A 11 11.02 -2.65 3.94
N ARG A 12 10.71 -2.65 2.64
CA ARG A 12 9.55 -1.91 2.12
C ARG A 12 8.24 -2.50 2.64
N VAL A 13 8.12 -3.84 2.66
CA VAL A 13 6.95 -4.53 3.25
C VAL A 13 6.81 -4.20 4.72
N LYS A 14 7.89 -4.34 5.53
CA LYS A 14 7.90 -3.99 6.97
C LYS A 14 7.45 -2.54 7.21
N ASN A 15 7.98 -1.62 6.41
CA ASN A 15 7.65 -0.20 6.48
C ASN A 15 6.17 0.08 6.13
N ILE A 16 5.65 -0.60 5.11
CA ILE A 16 4.23 -0.48 4.75
C ILE A 16 3.34 -1.02 5.87
N LEU A 17 3.64 -2.20 6.42
CA LEU A 17 2.84 -2.79 7.50
C LEU A 17 2.81 -1.90 8.75
N ARG A 18 3.95 -1.30 9.13
CA ARG A 18 4.07 -0.42 10.31
C ARG A 18 3.33 0.91 10.14
N PHE A 19 3.45 1.52 8.97
CA PHE A 19 3.05 2.92 8.76
C PHE A 19 1.95 3.09 7.72
N ARG A 20 1.19 2.03 7.42
CA ARG A 20 0.15 2.06 6.38
C ARG A 20 -0.78 3.26 6.50
N ASN A 21 -1.39 3.45 7.67
CA ASN A 21 -2.40 4.49 7.86
C ASN A 21 -1.80 5.90 7.70
N SER A 22 -0.60 6.11 8.23
CA SER A 22 0.12 7.38 8.08
C SER A 22 0.49 7.65 6.61
N LYS A 23 0.98 6.61 5.90
CA LYS A 23 1.31 6.73 4.46
C LYS A 23 0.08 7.06 3.62
N LEU A 24 -1.03 6.36 3.82
CA LEU A 24 -2.28 6.65 3.11
C LEU A 24 -2.80 8.05 3.40
N LYS A 25 -2.76 8.47 4.67
CA LYS A 25 -3.14 9.83 5.05
C LYS A 25 -2.29 10.88 4.34
N ASN A 26 -0.97 10.67 4.29
CA ASN A 26 -0.05 11.59 3.61
C ASN A 26 -0.29 11.64 2.09
N ILE A 27 -0.57 10.48 1.46
CA ILE A 27 -0.92 10.41 0.04
C ILE A 27 -2.21 11.20 -0.22
N HIS A 28 -3.26 10.97 0.57
CA HIS A 28 -4.53 11.67 0.40
C HIS A 28 -4.39 13.18 0.62
N GLN A 29 -3.61 13.63 1.61
CA GLN A 29 -3.34 15.04 1.83
C GLN A 29 -2.62 15.67 0.63
N LYS A 30 -1.62 15.00 0.07
CA LYS A 30 -0.94 15.46 -1.14
C LYS A 30 -1.87 15.54 -2.35
N MET A 31 -2.76 14.54 -2.52
CA MET A 31 -3.75 14.56 -3.61
C MET A 31 -4.71 15.75 -3.48
N ILE A 32 -5.16 16.06 -2.25
CA ILE A 32 -6.02 17.23 -1.99
C ILE A 32 -5.28 18.52 -2.34
N SER A 33 -4.03 18.68 -1.88
CA SER A 33 -3.23 19.88 -2.21
C SER A 33 -3.03 20.02 -3.73
N LEU A 34 -2.73 18.93 -4.44
CA LEU A 34 -2.59 18.97 -5.90
C LEU A 34 -3.91 19.32 -6.61
N TYR A 35 -5.03 18.88 -6.06
CA TYR A 35 -6.35 19.25 -6.59
C TYR A 35 -6.65 20.74 -6.36
N GLU A 36 -6.30 21.28 -5.21
CA GLU A 36 -6.40 22.72 -4.91
C GLU A 36 -5.49 23.52 -5.85
N ASP A 37 -4.25 23.08 -6.03
CA ASP A 37 -3.29 23.70 -6.97
C ASP A 37 -3.79 23.69 -8.43
N ALA A 38 -4.49 22.61 -8.84
CA ALA A 38 -5.05 22.52 -10.19
C ALA A 38 -6.19 23.52 -10.43
N ASN A 39 -6.91 23.89 -9.37
CA ASN A 39 -8.04 24.84 -9.44
C ASN A 39 -7.61 26.30 -9.20
N ASP A 40 -6.37 26.53 -8.75
CA ASP A 40 -5.83 27.87 -8.54
C ASP A 40 -5.33 28.47 -9.87
N THR A 41 -6.30 28.98 -10.64
CA THR A 41 -6.03 29.66 -11.94
C THR A 41 -5.47 31.05 -11.76
N ASP A 42 -5.73 31.69 -10.62
CA ASP A 42 -5.33 33.08 -10.36
C ASP A 42 -3.82 33.20 -10.20
N SER A 43 -3.17 32.23 -9.55
CA SER A 43 -1.70 32.19 -9.43
C SER A 43 -1.00 32.04 -10.79
N VAL A 44 -1.61 31.34 -11.74
CA VAL A 44 -1.08 31.20 -13.10
C VAL A 44 -1.23 32.53 -13.85
N LEU A 45 -2.37 33.21 -13.69
CA LEU A 45 -2.61 34.53 -14.29
C LEU A 45 -1.60 35.54 -13.78
N GLU A 46 -1.35 35.60 -12.49
CA GLU A 46 -0.34 36.49 -11.89
C GLU A 46 1.07 36.21 -12.45
N THR A 47 1.47 34.94 -12.56
CA THR A 47 2.78 34.56 -13.09
C THR A 47 2.99 35.06 -14.52
N VAL A 48 1.95 35.02 -15.35
CA VAL A 48 2.04 35.41 -16.78
C VAL A 48 1.81 36.91 -16.98
N ALA A 49 0.94 37.54 -16.15
CA ALA A 49 0.55 38.94 -16.28
C ALA A 49 1.59 39.90 -15.70
N LEU A 50 2.34 39.50 -14.66
CA LEU A 50 3.36 40.37 -14.06
C LEU A 50 4.54 40.54 -15.02
N PRO A 51 4.76 41.72 -15.63
CA PRO A 51 6.01 42.00 -16.29
C PRO A 51 7.10 42.01 -15.22
N ALA A 52 8.25 41.41 -15.51
CA ALA A 52 9.45 41.60 -14.69
C ALA A 52 9.66 43.13 -14.55
N GLN A 53 9.34 43.67 -13.38
CA GLN A 53 9.55 45.09 -13.10
C GLN A 53 11.07 45.32 -13.14
N ASN A 54 11.56 45.96 -14.20
CA ASN A 54 12.91 46.49 -14.22
C ASN A 54 13.01 47.63 -13.23
N ILE A 55 13.41 47.33 -12.00
CA ILE A 55 13.61 48.29 -10.90
C ILE A 55 14.86 49.20 -11.16
N SER A 56 15.42 49.19 -12.36
CA SER A 56 16.68 49.89 -12.65
C SER A 56 16.54 51.38 -12.85
N GLY A 57 15.36 52.02 -12.68
CA GLY A 57 15.21 53.49 -12.71
C GLY A 57 15.71 54.19 -14.01
N MET A 58 16.25 53.47 -14.94
CA MET A 58 16.61 53.98 -16.26
C MET A 58 15.36 53.98 -17.15
N PRO A 59 15.13 55.05 -17.96
CA PRO A 59 14.10 55.04 -18.99
C PRO A 59 14.51 53.92 -19.98
N GLY A 60 13.94 52.76 -19.81
CA GLY A 60 14.16 51.60 -20.69
C GLY A 60 13.74 51.94 -22.08
N ALA A 61 14.50 51.46 -23.06
CA ALA A 61 14.07 51.44 -24.45
C ALA A 61 12.61 50.95 -24.50
N ARG A 62 11.79 51.60 -25.36
CA ARG A 62 10.37 51.33 -25.60
C ARG A 62 10.08 49.84 -25.42
N GLY A 63 9.46 49.48 -24.27
CA GLY A 63 9.08 48.11 -24.02
C GLY A 63 8.21 47.62 -25.17
N GLU A 64 8.52 46.48 -25.71
CA GLU A 64 7.62 45.78 -26.63
C GLU A 64 6.22 45.77 -25.99
N HIS A 65 5.23 46.37 -26.65
CA HIS A 65 3.85 46.22 -26.28
C HIS A 65 3.55 44.74 -26.28
N LYS A 66 3.46 44.14 -25.08
CA LYS A 66 3.02 42.74 -24.98
C LYS A 66 1.62 42.70 -25.57
N ASP A 67 1.51 42.13 -26.75
CA ASP A 67 0.22 41.90 -27.39
C ASP A 67 -0.61 41.00 -26.44
N LEU A 68 -1.83 41.45 -26.13
CA LEU A 68 -2.77 40.72 -25.29
C LEU A 68 -2.96 39.27 -25.78
N GLY A 69 -2.87 39.04 -27.10
CA GLY A 69 -2.90 37.73 -27.72
C GLY A 69 -1.75 36.84 -27.24
N ASN A 70 -0.53 37.36 -27.18
CA ASN A 70 0.62 36.60 -26.68
C ASN A 70 0.52 36.30 -25.20
N VAL A 71 -0.01 37.21 -24.38
CA VAL A 71 -0.26 36.95 -22.95
C VAL A 71 -1.27 35.83 -22.76
N LEU A 72 -2.36 35.80 -23.53
CA LEU A 72 -3.38 34.77 -23.47
C LEU A 72 -2.82 33.39 -23.91
N ILE A 73 -2.04 33.36 -24.98
CA ILE A 73 -1.39 32.12 -25.45
C ILE A 73 -0.42 31.58 -24.37
N ASN A 74 0.39 32.43 -23.78
CA ASN A 74 1.31 32.06 -22.72
C ASN A 74 0.57 31.54 -21.48
N TYR A 75 -0.54 32.17 -21.10
CA TYR A 75 -1.40 31.71 -20.00
C TYR A 75 -1.97 30.31 -20.29
N GLN A 76 -2.52 30.10 -21.48
CA GLN A 76 -3.03 28.79 -21.86
C GLN A 76 -1.95 27.70 -21.84
N ASN A 77 -0.79 28.02 -22.39
CA ASN A 77 0.35 27.08 -22.42
C ASN A 77 0.82 26.72 -20.99
N GLU A 78 0.88 27.70 -20.10
CA GLU A 78 1.28 27.48 -18.71
C GLU A 78 0.23 26.65 -17.95
N LEU A 79 -1.06 26.91 -18.15
CA LEU A 79 -2.14 26.06 -17.62
C LEU A 79 -2.03 24.62 -18.11
N TYR A 80 -1.80 24.41 -19.39
CA TYR A 80 -1.65 23.06 -19.95
C TYR A 80 -0.45 22.34 -19.34
N ARG A 81 0.68 23.02 -19.22
CA ARG A 81 1.91 22.49 -18.62
C ARG A 81 1.69 22.10 -17.17
N ARG A 82 1.16 23.00 -16.35
CA ARG A 82 0.87 22.80 -14.93
C ARG A 82 -0.12 21.63 -14.72
N ASN A 83 -1.20 21.61 -15.47
CA ASN A 83 -2.19 20.54 -15.41
C ASN A 83 -1.62 19.17 -15.84
N ALA A 84 -0.67 19.15 -16.76
CA ALA A 84 0.01 17.92 -17.15
C ALA A 84 0.90 17.40 -16.00
N GLU A 85 1.68 18.27 -15.38
CA GLU A 85 2.54 17.96 -14.24
C GLU A 85 1.71 17.46 -13.03
N ILE A 86 0.61 18.15 -12.70
CA ILE A 86 -0.29 17.74 -11.60
C ILE A 86 -0.88 16.36 -11.89
N ARG A 87 -1.35 16.10 -13.11
CA ARG A 87 -1.90 14.78 -13.48
C ARG A 87 -0.86 13.67 -13.33
N GLU A 88 0.39 13.93 -13.70
CA GLU A 88 1.49 12.97 -13.56
C GLU A 88 1.78 12.67 -12.08
N MET A 89 1.82 13.71 -11.24
CA MET A 89 1.99 13.56 -9.79
C MET A 89 0.81 12.81 -9.15
N MET A 90 -0.42 13.13 -9.48
CA MET A 90 -1.60 12.42 -8.99
C MET A 90 -1.61 10.95 -9.39
N TRP A 91 -1.19 10.66 -10.62
CA TRP A 91 -1.07 9.28 -11.09
C TRP A 91 0.00 8.51 -10.31
N ALA A 92 1.17 9.11 -10.06
CA ALA A 92 2.23 8.50 -9.25
C ALA A 92 1.76 8.21 -7.82
N LEU A 93 1.04 9.14 -7.18
CA LEU A 93 0.45 8.94 -5.84
C LEU A 93 -0.60 7.82 -5.84
N SER A 94 -1.44 7.73 -6.86
CA SER A 94 -2.41 6.65 -7.02
C SER A 94 -1.74 5.28 -7.16
N GLN A 95 -0.63 5.20 -7.90
CA GLN A 95 0.16 3.96 -8.01
C GLN A 95 0.80 3.57 -6.66
N GLU A 96 1.28 4.54 -5.89
CA GLU A 96 1.80 4.29 -4.56
C GLU A 96 0.71 3.77 -3.62
N GLU A 97 -0.48 4.38 -3.62
CA GLU A 97 -1.63 3.93 -2.85
C GLU A 97 -2.04 2.50 -3.21
N GLN A 98 -2.14 2.19 -4.51
CA GLN A 98 -2.45 0.85 -4.99
C GLN A 98 -1.40 -0.17 -4.52
N SER A 99 -0.12 0.18 -4.57
CA SER A 99 0.98 -0.66 -4.08
C SER A 99 0.83 -0.97 -2.58
N ILE A 100 0.53 0.04 -1.76
CA ILE A 100 0.31 -0.11 -0.31
C ILE A 100 -0.90 -1.01 -0.04
N ASN A 101 -2.01 -0.78 -0.73
CA ASN A 101 -3.24 -1.56 -0.56
C ASN A 101 -3.05 -3.01 -1.05
N ARG A 102 -2.26 -3.24 -2.09
CA ARG A 102 -1.91 -4.58 -2.56
C ARG A 102 -1.06 -5.34 -1.54
N VAL A 103 -0.01 -4.72 -0.96
CA VAL A 103 0.78 -5.35 0.11
C VAL A 103 -0.10 -5.72 1.29
N TRP A 104 -1.02 -4.85 1.68
CA TRP A 104 -1.97 -5.10 2.75
C TRP A 104 -2.91 -6.27 2.46
N ALA A 105 -3.40 -6.38 1.24
CA ALA A 105 -4.21 -7.53 0.81
C ALA A 105 -3.41 -8.84 0.84
N CYS A 106 -2.16 -8.84 0.35
CA CYS A 106 -1.26 -10.00 0.39
C CYS A 106 -0.99 -10.43 1.84
N PHE A 107 -0.78 -9.47 2.76
CA PHE A 107 -0.64 -9.76 4.18
C PHE A 107 -1.87 -10.48 4.76
N HIS A 108 -3.09 -10.07 4.41
CA HIS A 108 -4.31 -10.71 4.89
C HIS A 108 -4.59 -12.10 4.29
N VAL A 109 -3.87 -12.49 3.25
CA VAL A 109 -3.95 -13.83 2.64
C VAL A 109 -3.06 -14.86 3.37
N LEU A 110 -2.14 -14.40 4.20
CA LEU A 110 -1.26 -15.27 4.95
C LEU A 110 -2.03 -16.19 5.89
N GLU A 111 -1.51 -17.40 6.05
CA GLU A 111 -2.00 -18.40 7.03
C GLU A 111 -1.28 -18.23 8.38
N GLU A 112 -1.87 -18.78 9.43
CA GLU A 112 -1.17 -18.95 10.71
C GLU A 112 -0.01 -19.95 10.56
N PRO A 113 1.15 -19.73 11.20
CA PRO A 113 1.45 -18.68 12.19
C PRO A 113 2.00 -17.36 11.58
N TYR A 114 2.20 -17.30 10.26
CA TYR A 114 2.83 -16.15 9.60
C TYR A 114 2.05 -14.85 9.83
N TYR A 115 0.72 -14.92 9.69
CA TYR A 115 -0.15 -13.77 9.86
C TYR A 115 -0.05 -13.19 11.28
N ASP A 116 -0.14 -14.03 12.31
CA ASP A 116 -0.11 -13.55 13.69
C ASP A 116 1.25 -12.96 14.06
N ILE A 117 2.35 -13.62 13.69
CA ILE A 117 3.71 -13.12 13.94
C ILE A 117 3.92 -11.73 13.30
N LEU A 118 3.59 -11.59 12.01
CA LEU A 118 3.80 -10.33 11.31
C LEU A 118 2.84 -9.24 11.77
N ARG A 119 1.60 -9.59 12.11
CA ARG A 119 0.62 -8.67 12.68
C ARG A 119 1.13 -8.08 14.01
N ARG A 120 1.55 -8.92 14.93
CA ARG A 120 2.03 -8.49 16.25
C ARG A 120 3.28 -7.62 16.14
N LEU A 121 4.26 -8.05 15.35
CA LEU A 121 5.53 -7.34 15.20
C LEU A 121 5.41 -6.01 14.44
N TYR A 122 4.66 -5.99 13.34
CA TYR A 122 4.68 -4.85 12.40
C TYR A 122 3.41 -4.02 12.39
N VAL A 123 2.26 -4.58 12.70
CA VAL A 123 1.00 -3.82 12.70
C VAL A 123 0.68 -3.30 14.10
N VAL A 124 0.81 -4.15 15.11
CA VAL A 124 0.59 -3.77 16.51
C VAL A 124 1.83 -3.08 17.09
N GLY A 125 3.03 -3.52 16.69
CA GLY A 125 4.30 -2.94 17.16
C GLY A 125 4.78 -3.52 18.49
N GLU A 126 4.40 -4.75 18.79
CA GLU A 126 4.85 -5.45 20.00
C GLU A 126 6.37 -5.70 19.95
N LEU A 127 6.97 -5.82 21.12
CA LEU A 127 8.40 -6.13 21.23
C LEU A 127 8.69 -7.53 20.68
N TYR A 128 9.78 -7.66 19.94
CA TYR A 128 10.21 -8.93 19.35
C TYR A 128 10.27 -10.06 20.37
N GLN A 129 10.91 -9.81 21.53
CA GLN A 129 11.08 -10.80 22.59
C GLN A 129 9.74 -11.27 23.18
N THR A 130 8.76 -10.37 23.31
CA THR A 130 7.43 -10.70 23.82
C THR A 130 6.70 -11.65 22.86
N VAL A 131 6.70 -11.30 21.56
CA VAL A 131 6.02 -12.11 20.54
C VAL A 131 6.68 -13.49 20.41
N GLU A 132 8.02 -13.54 20.43
CA GLU A 132 8.79 -14.77 20.40
C GLU A 132 8.45 -15.67 21.57
N HIS A 133 8.53 -15.17 22.80
CA HIS A 133 8.24 -15.93 24.02
C HIS A 133 6.81 -16.49 24.02
N GLU A 134 5.82 -15.68 23.68
CA GLU A 134 4.42 -16.09 23.65
C GLU A 134 4.07 -17.03 22.51
N SER A 135 4.85 -17.03 21.42
CA SER A 135 4.66 -17.95 20.30
C SER A 135 5.00 -19.41 20.67
N GLY A 136 5.76 -19.64 21.74
CA GLY A 136 6.24 -20.95 22.16
C GLY A 136 7.23 -21.59 21.17
N LEU A 137 7.74 -20.84 20.20
CA LEU A 137 8.68 -21.30 19.20
C LEU A 137 10.12 -21.05 19.67
N THR A 138 11.06 -21.87 19.19
CA THR A 138 12.48 -21.58 19.39
C THR A 138 12.88 -20.35 18.57
N HIS A 139 13.87 -19.57 19.03
CA HIS A 139 14.36 -18.36 18.37
C HIS A 139 14.59 -18.54 16.87
N SER A 140 15.35 -19.56 16.49
CA SER A 140 15.68 -19.85 15.09
C SER A 140 14.42 -20.17 14.25
N TYR A 141 13.47 -20.90 14.82
CA TYR A 141 12.24 -21.25 14.11
C TYR A 141 11.28 -20.06 13.99
N PHE A 142 11.19 -19.24 15.03
CA PHE A 142 10.43 -17.99 15.01
C PHE A 142 10.93 -17.02 13.93
N ASP A 143 12.27 -16.80 13.89
CA ASP A 143 12.87 -15.91 12.89
C ASP A 143 12.67 -16.46 11.47
N LYS A 144 12.84 -17.78 11.27
CA LYS A 144 12.55 -18.43 10.00
C LYS A 144 11.11 -18.21 9.56
N LYS A 145 10.12 -18.38 10.46
CA LYS A 145 8.70 -18.13 10.15
C LYS A 145 8.41 -16.67 9.83
N ARG A 146 9.04 -15.75 10.54
CA ARG A 146 8.95 -14.30 10.25
C ARG A 146 9.46 -13.99 8.83
N MET A 147 10.63 -14.50 8.48
CA MET A 147 11.23 -14.29 7.15
C MET A 147 10.42 -14.94 6.04
N GLU A 148 10.00 -16.20 6.23
CA GLU A 148 9.11 -16.89 5.28
C GLU A 148 7.82 -16.10 5.02
N GLY A 149 7.20 -15.56 6.07
CA GLY A 149 5.98 -14.75 5.95
C GLY A 149 6.20 -13.47 5.13
N LEU A 150 7.33 -12.79 5.29
CA LEU A 150 7.68 -11.62 4.47
C LEU A 150 7.91 -12.01 3.00
N GLN A 151 8.60 -13.13 2.74
CA GLN A 151 8.82 -13.62 1.38
C GLN A 151 7.49 -14.00 0.70
N LEU A 152 6.57 -14.65 1.39
CA LEU A 152 5.25 -14.97 0.88
C LEU A 152 4.46 -13.71 0.46
N ILE A 153 4.56 -12.61 1.23
CA ILE A 153 3.95 -11.34 0.83
C ILE A 153 4.55 -10.84 -0.49
N ILE A 154 5.88 -10.91 -0.64
CA ILE A 154 6.57 -10.48 -1.86
C ILE A 154 6.14 -11.35 -3.05
N GLU A 155 6.11 -12.67 -2.90
CA GLU A 155 5.66 -13.60 -3.94
C GLU A 155 4.21 -13.31 -4.37
N TYR A 156 3.29 -13.13 -3.42
CA TYR A 156 1.90 -12.77 -3.73
C TYR A 156 1.79 -11.40 -4.39
N TYR A 157 2.61 -10.44 -3.98
CA TYR A 157 2.66 -9.12 -4.61
C TYR A 157 3.13 -9.19 -6.06
N GLU A 158 4.20 -9.96 -6.34
CA GLU A 158 4.80 -10.10 -7.67
C GLU A 158 3.99 -11.03 -8.60
N SER A 159 3.15 -11.91 -8.05
CA SER A 159 2.30 -12.83 -8.85
C SER A 159 1.36 -12.12 -9.83
N GLY A 160 1.13 -10.81 -9.67
CA GLY A 160 0.23 -10.04 -10.54
C GLY A 160 -1.26 -10.35 -10.36
N GLU A 161 -1.63 -11.30 -9.49
CA GLU A 161 -3.04 -11.66 -9.27
C GLU A 161 -3.85 -10.47 -8.73
N SER A 162 -5.13 -10.40 -9.12
CA SER A 162 -6.02 -9.36 -8.61
C SER A 162 -6.24 -9.52 -7.10
N ILE A 163 -6.45 -8.40 -6.40
CA ILE A 163 -6.74 -8.39 -4.95
C ILE A 163 -7.97 -9.27 -4.64
N SER A 164 -8.98 -9.23 -5.51
CA SER A 164 -10.19 -10.05 -5.37
C SER A 164 -9.88 -11.55 -5.42
N ASN A 165 -9.00 -11.99 -6.33
CA ASN A 165 -8.59 -13.39 -6.44
C ASN A 165 -7.76 -13.84 -5.23
N LEU A 166 -6.84 -13.00 -4.75
CA LEU A 166 -6.07 -13.26 -3.54
C LEU A 166 -7.00 -13.44 -2.34
N MET A 167 -7.97 -12.54 -2.14
CA MET A 167 -8.95 -12.62 -1.05
C MET A 167 -9.89 -13.82 -1.20
N TYR A 168 -10.27 -14.21 -2.42
CA TYR A 168 -11.06 -15.41 -2.67
C TYR A 168 -10.29 -16.68 -2.30
N LYS A 169 -9.04 -16.80 -2.71
CA LYS A 169 -8.14 -17.92 -2.33
C LYS A 169 -8.02 -18.05 -0.80
N TYR A 170 -7.83 -16.93 -0.09
CA TYR A 170 -7.80 -16.91 1.37
C TYR A 170 -9.10 -17.44 1.99
N ARG A 171 -10.26 -16.94 1.53
CA ARG A 171 -11.57 -17.38 2.04
C ARG A 171 -11.85 -18.85 1.76
N SER A 172 -11.46 -19.37 0.61
CA SER A 172 -11.64 -20.78 0.24
C SER A 172 -10.77 -21.70 1.08
N LYS A 173 -9.50 -21.35 1.30
CA LYS A 173 -8.59 -22.09 2.20
C LYS A 173 -9.09 -22.13 3.64
N LYS A 174 -9.58 -21.00 4.18
CA LYS A 174 -10.13 -20.93 5.53
C LYS A 174 -11.39 -21.79 5.72
N LYS A 175 -12.20 -21.96 4.66
CA LYS A 175 -13.36 -22.87 4.66
C LYS A 175 -12.95 -24.34 4.63
N SER A 176 -11.92 -24.73 3.85
CA SER A 176 -11.41 -26.10 3.76
C SER A 176 -10.78 -26.53 5.09
N SER A 177 -9.91 -25.70 5.67
CA SER A 177 -9.26 -26.01 6.96
C SER A 177 -10.26 -26.16 8.13
N LYS A 178 -11.35 -25.38 8.14
CA LYS A 178 -12.45 -25.57 9.13
C LYS A 178 -13.20 -26.88 8.91
N LYS A 179 -13.41 -27.31 7.66
CA LYS A 179 -14.06 -28.59 7.35
C LYS A 179 -13.19 -29.78 7.74
N GLU A 180 -11.87 -29.70 7.53
CA GLU A 180 -10.92 -30.74 7.94
C GLU A 180 -10.82 -30.87 9.45
N LYS A 181 -10.71 -29.75 10.18
CA LYS A 181 -10.73 -29.76 11.66
C LYS A 181 -12.03 -30.35 12.23
N LYS A 182 -13.20 -30.05 11.63
CA LYS A 182 -14.47 -30.66 12.02
C LYS A 182 -14.55 -32.17 11.73
N LYS A 183 -14.02 -32.60 10.57
CA LYS A 183 -13.93 -34.04 10.24
C LYS A 183 -13.04 -34.79 11.22
N MET A 184 -11.87 -34.20 11.56
CA MET A 184 -10.93 -34.79 12.51
C MET A 184 -11.55 -34.90 13.92
N GLN A 185 -12.20 -33.85 14.41
CA GLN A 185 -12.90 -33.89 15.71
C GLN A 185 -14.04 -34.92 15.74
N ASN A 186 -14.78 -35.08 14.64
CA ASN A 186 -15.84 -36.08 14.58
C ASN A 186 -15.30 -37.51 14.51
N SER A 187 -14.17 -37.75 13.81
CA SER A 187 -13.52 -39.06 13.80
C SER A 187 -12.96 -39.45 15.17
N PHE A 188 -12.34 -38.52 15.91
CA PHE A 188 -11.90 -38.76 17.28
C PHE A 188 -13.06 -39.05 18.22
N ARG A 189 -14.22 -38.42 18.09
CA ARG A 189 -15.41 -38.73 18.86
C ARG A 189 -15.99 -40.09 18.54
N GLN A 190 -16.00 -40.53 17.28
CA GLN A 190 -16.43 -41.86 16.85
C GLN A 190 -15.52 -42.96 17.39
N ILE A 191 -14.23 -42.82 17.31
CA ILE A 191 -13.24 -43.78 17.83
C ILE A 191 -13.41 -43.94 19.35
N SER A 192 -13.56 -42.82 20.09
CA SER A 192 -13.77 -42.86 21.55
C SER A 192 -15.08 -43.56 21.98
N LEU A 193 -16.14 -43.50 21.19
CA LEU A 193 -17.41 -44.18 21.42
C LEU A 193 -17.33 -45.69 21.11
N GLU A 194 -16.65 -46.07 20.05
CA GLU A 194 -16.41 -47.47 19.67
C GLU A 194 -15.49 -48.19 20.66
N ASP A 195 -14.48 -47.54 21.21
CA ASP A 195 -13.61 -48.06 22.24
C ASP A 195 -14.32 -48.27 23.58
N LEU A 196 -15.25 -47.36 23.95
CA LEU A 196 -16.11 -47.52 25.12
C LEU A 196 -17.10 -48.68 25.01
N MET A 197 -17.63 -48.92 23.82
CA MET A 197 -18.58 -50.04 23.56
C MET A 197 -17.90 -51.42 23.53
N LYS A 198 -16.58 -51.50 23.29
CA LYS A 198 -15.80 -52.74 23.28
C LYS A 198 -15.30 -53.16 24.69
N GLY A 199 -15.34 -52.25 25.67
CA GLY A 199 -14.87 -52.46 27.03
C GLY A 199 -15.86 -53.20 27.96
N ASP A 200 -17.14 -53.33 27.58
CA ASP A 200 -18.20 -53.92 28.42
C ASP A 200 -18.48 -55.45 28.15
N ASN A 201 -17.64 -56.12 27.40
CA ASN A 201 -17.79 -57.57 27.11
C ASN A 201 -16.56 -58.41 27.53
N GLN A 202 -16.10 -58.25 28.78
CA GLN A 202 -15.25 -59.26 29.43
C GLN A 202 -15.71 -59.55 30.86
#